data_bedfc7250d5a94e079ba5db1a4eeb4f3
#
_entry.id   bedfc7250d5a94e079ba5db1a4eeb4f3
#
_cell.length_a   1.000
_cell.length_b   1.000
_cell.length_c   1.000
_cell.angle_alpha   90.00
_cell.angle_beta   90.00
_cell.angle_gamma   90.00
#
_symmetry.space_group_name_H-M   'P 1'
#
loop_
_entity.id
_entity.type
_entity.pdbx_description
1 polymer ?
#
loop_
_entity_poly.entity_id
_entity_poly.type
_entity_poly.pdbx_seq_one_letter_code
_entity_poly.pdbx_strand_id
1 'polypeptide(L)'
;GQKCVVSLEDPIEMRVEGVAQSQVHEAGGFSFATGLRSLMRQDPEVILLGEIRDRITAETAFQAALTGHLLLTTFHAGSAAGAVSRLADMGIEPYLLRSGILAILSQRLVRRLCGCAREGTDPVQALGLPVQRFLLPAGCDRCHGTGYRGRMVLAEMLQAERSELGRAILDRSDAGHLEQLA
;
A
#
# COMPACT_ATOMS: atom_id res chain seq x y z
N GLY A 1 12.31 19.30 15.32
CA GLY A 1 10.97 19.79 15.59
C GLY A 1 10.06 18.57 15.74
N GLN A 2 9.15 18.60 16.69
CA GLN A 2 8.16 17.54 16.84
C GLN A 2 6.97 17.89 15.95
N LYS A 3 6.55 16.94 15.10
CA LYS A 3 5.35 17.09 14.26
C LYS A 3 4.11 16.63 15.01
N CYS A 4 2.97 17.30 14.76
CA CYS A 4 1.68 16.86 15.24
C CYS A 4 1.21 15.68 14.37
N VAL A 5 1.18 14.49 14.96
CA VAL A 5 0.79 13.25 14.29
C VAL A 5 -0.50 12.73 14.90
N VAL A 6 -1.48 12.47 14.06
CA VAL A 6 -2.77 11.91 14.48
C VAL A 6 -3.09 10.64 13.69
N SER A 7 -3.88 9.74 14.26
CA SER A 7 -4.38 8.57 13.52
C SER A 7 -5.88 8.38 13.67
N LEU A 8 -6.45 7.70 12.67
CA LEU A 8 -7.83 7.22 12.66
C LEU A 8 -7.82 5.77 12.17
N GLU A 9 -8.20 4.84 13.01
CA GLU A 9 -7.99 3.40 12.82
C GLU A 9 -9.26 2.59 13.12
N ASP A 10 -9.34 1.36 12.62
CA ASP A 10 -10.47 0.45 12.85
C ASP A 10 -10.01 -1.03 12.86
N PRO A 11 -9.64 -1.56 14.04
CA PRO A 11 -9.42 -0.87 15.33
C PRO A 11 -8.00 -0.28 15.45
N ILE A 12 -7.67 0.33 16.59
CA ILE A 12 -6.29 0.66 16.96
C ILE A 12 -5.57 -0.65 17.29
N GLU A 13 -4.63 -1.05 16.44
CA GLU A 13 -3.86 -2.29 16.61
C GLU A 13 -2.79 -2.19 17.70
N MET A 14 -2.14 -1.04 17.79
CA MET A 14 -1.07 -0.82 18.74
C MET A 14 -1.04 0.65 19.19
N ARG A 15 -0.84 0.88 20.48
CA ARG A 15 -0.63 2.22 20.99
C ARG A 15 0.76 2.74 20.62
N VAL A 16 0.81 3.94 20.05
CA VAL A 16 2.05 4.62 19.66
C VAL A 16 2.19 5.88 20.52
N GLU A 17 3.27 5.95 21.29
CA GLU A 17 3.55 7.12 22.12
C GLU A 17 3.77 8.37 21.27
N GLY A 18 3.17 9.48 21.66
CA GLY A 18 3.27 10.75 20.93
C GLY A 18 2.33 10.88 19.74
N VAL A 19 1.47 9.90 19.45
CA VAL A 19 0.42 9.95 18.42
C VAL A 19 -0.95 10.04 19.08
N ALA A 20 -1.76 11.01 18.67
CA ALA A 20 -3.15 11.09 19.09
C ALA A 20 -3.99 10.14 18.23
N GLN A 21 -4.33 8.97 18.80
CA GLN A 21 -5.02 7.91 18.09
C GLN A 21 -6.53 7.93 18.36
N SER A 22 -7.31 7.91 17.29
CA SER A 22 -8.78 7.84 17.31
C SER A 22 -9.25 6.54 16.68
N GLN A 23 -10.28 5.94 17.24
CA GLN A 23 -10.88 4.72 16.69
C GLN A 23 -12.22 5.02 16.06
N VAL A 24 -12.47 4.47 14.88
CA VAL A 24 -13.77 4.51 14.20
C VAL A 24 -14.83 3.85 15.07
N HIS A 25 -16.04 4.42 15.07
CA HIS A 25 -17.21 3.89 15.74
C HIS A 25 -18.46 4.12 14.87
N GLU A 26 -18.64 3.26 13.87
CA GLU A 26 -19.69 3.36 12.85
C GLU A 26 -21.09 3.48 13.47
N ALA A 27 -21.38 2.67 14.51
CA ALA A 27 -22.65 2.69 15.20
C ALA A 27 -22.97 4.05 15.86
N GLY A 28 -21.96 4.84 16.19
CA GLY A 28 -22.07 6.20 16.72
C GLY A 28 -21.95 7.29 15.64
N GLY A 29 -21.89 6.93 14.35
CA GLY A 29 -21.75 7.87 13.24
C GLY A 29 -20.33 8.42 13.05
N PHE A 30 -19.35 7.89 13.77
CA PHE A 30 -17.94 8.28 13.63
C PHE A 30 -17.22 7.33 12.66
N SER A 31 -17.39 7.61 11.37
CA SER A 31 -16.78 6.87 10.25
C SER A 31 -15.39 7.40 9.92
N PHE A 32 -14.66 6.72 9.03
CA PHE A 32 -13.40 7.23 8.48
C PHE A 32 -13.55 8.62 7.87
N ALA A 33 -14.58 8.86 7.06
CA ALA A 33 -14.79 10.16 6.41
C ALA A 33 -15.11 11.27 7.41
N THR A 34 -16.00 11.02 8.40
CA THR A 34 -16.37 12.01 9.42
C THR A 34 -15.21 12.29 10.38
N GLY A 35 -14.50 11.25 10.80
CA GLY A 35 -13.32 11.34 11.65
C GLY A 35 -12.19 12.12 10.99
N LEU A 36 -11.88 11.81 9.72
CA LEU A 36 -10.83 12.51 8.97
C LEU A 36 -11.14 14.01 8.84
N ARG A 37 -12.37 14.39 8.50
CA ARG A 37 -12.78 15.81 8.49
C ARG A 37 -12.63 16.49 9.84
N SER A 38 -12.83 15.78 10.93
CA SER A 38 -12.62 16.30 12.27
C SER A 38 -11.13 16.48 12.58
N LEU A 39 -10.31 15.49 12.24
CA LEU A 39 -8.87 15.54 12.46
C LEU A 39 -8.19 16.67 11.68
N MET A 40 -8.59 16.93 10.43
CA MET A 40 -8.07 18.05 9.62
C MET A 40 -8.22 19.42 10.30
N ARG A 41 -9.15 19.56 11.23
CA ARG A 41 -9.35 20.81 12.00
C ARG A 41 -8.55 20.90 13.29
N GLN A 42 -7.73 19.88 13.59
CA GLN A 42 -6.88 19.81 14.78
C GLN A 42 -5.44 20.27 14.50
N ASP A 43 -5.21 20.89 13.34
CA ASP A 43 -3.90 21.38 12.90
C ASP A 43 -2.81 20.28 12.89
N PRO A 44 -3.09 19.07 12.34
CA PRO A 44 -2.10 18.02 12.25
C PRO A 44 -1.16 18.25 11.06
N GLU A 45 0.09 17.86 11.19
CA GLU A 45 1.02 17.84 10.06
C GLU A 45 1.03 16.48 9.35
N VAL A 46 0.76 15.40 10.11
CA VAL A 46 0.73 14.03 9.60
C VAL A 46 -0.53 13.33 10.07
N ILE A 47 -1.26 12.74 9.15
CA ILE A 47 -2.48 11.97 9.42
C ILE A 47 -2.24 10.52 8.97
N LEU A 48 -2.36 9.57 9.89
CA LEU A 48 -2.46 8.15 9.55
C LEU A 48 -3.94 7.78 9.47
N LEU A 49 -4.41 7.48 8.27
CA LEU A 49 -5.74 6.94 8.01
C LEU A 49 -5.61 5.43 7.84
N GLY A 50 -6.22 4.64 8.69
CA GLY A 50 -6.06 3.20 8.72
C GLY A 50 -6.22 2.57 7.35
N GLU A 51 -7.33 2.83 6.67
CA GLU A 51 -7.55 2.39 5.29
C GLU A 51 -8.59 3.24 4.55
N ILE A 52 -8.54 3.17 3.21
CA ILE A 52 -9.56 3.71 2.32
C ILE A 52 -10.40 2.56 1.79
N ARG A 53 -11.69 2.52 2.17
CA ARG A 53 -12.66 1.50 1.74
C ARG A 53 -13.67 2.01 0.72
N ASP A 54 -13.98 3.29 0.75
CA ASP A 54 -15.05 3.89 -0.03
C ASP A 54 -14.64 5.22 -0.66
N ARG A 55 -15.46 5.66 -1.64
CA ARG A 55 -15.23 6.88 -2.40
C ARG A 55 -15.19 8.13 -1.51
N ILE A 56 -16.09 8.24 -0.52
CA ILE A 56 -16.21 9.44 0.31
C ILE A 56 -14.94 9.62 1.16
N THR A 57 -14.44 8.53 1.72
CA THR A 57 -13.18 8.49 2.45
C THR A 57 -12.00 8.85 1.55
N ALA A 58 -11.95 8.29 0.31
CA ALA A 58 -10.93 8.62 -0.67
C ALA A 58 -10.93 10.11 -1.03
N GLU A 59 -12.08 10.67 -1.40
CA GLU A 59 -12.21 12.10 -1.74
C GLU A 59 -11.75 12.99 -0.58
N THR A 60 -12.13 12.64 0.67
CA THR A 60 -11.73 13.40 1.85
C THR A 60 -10.22 13.29 2.10
N ALA A 61 -9.62 12.12 1.86
CA ALA A 61 -8.18 11.88 1.97
C ALA A 61 -7.39 12.74 0.95
N PHE A 62 -7.83 12.78 -0.30
CA PHE A 62 -7.21 13.63 -1.31
C PHE A 62 -7.36 15.12 -1.00
N GLN A 63 -8.49 15.56 -0.45
CA GLN A 63 -8.66 16.93 0.02
C GLN A 63 -7.66 17.27 1.14
N ALA A 64 -7.44 16.37 2.09
CA ALA A 64 -6.44 16.54 3.15
C ALA A 64 -5.03 16.68 2.56
N ALA A 65 -4.65 15.82 1.60
CA ALA A 65 -3.36 15.88 0.93
C ALA A 65 -3.15 17.21 0.18
N LEU A 66 -4.16 17.69 -0.55
CA LEU A 66 -4.09 18.95 -1.29
C LEU A 66 -4.03 20.19 -0.38
N THR A 67 -4.52 20.08 0.84
CA THR A 67 -4.45 21.18 1.84
C THR A 67 -3.16 21.15 2.67
N GLY A 68 -2.19 20.32 2.27
CA GLY A 68 -0.82 20.33 2.82
C GLY A 68 -0.54 19.33 3.93
N HIS A 69 -1.49 18.44 4.26
CA HIS A 69 -1.25 17.37 5.22
C HIS A 69 -0.49 16.22 4.58
N LEU A 70 0.50 15.68 5.28
CA LEU A 70 1.06 14.38 4.90
C LEU A 70 0.10 13.28 5.36
N LEU A 71 -0.59 12.65 4.41
CA LEU A 71 -1.52 11.57 4.69
C LEU A 71 -0.88 10.23 4.37
N LEU A 72 -0.86 9.34 5.34
CA LEU A 72 -0.44 7.94 5.20
C LEU A 72 -1.68 7.06 5.31
N THR A 73 -1.85 6.10 4.41
CA THR A 73 -3.01 5.20 4.44
C THR A 73 -2.68 3.84 3.85
N THR A 74 -3.52 2.86 4.12
CA THR A 74 -3.46 1.57 3.42
C THR A 74 -4.60 1.46 2.41
N PHE A 75 -4.38 0.63 1.40
CA PHE A 75 -5.33 0.40 0.34
C PHE A 75 -5.19 -1.02 -0.21
N HIS A 76 -6.31 -1.71 -0.41
CA HIS A 76 -6.29 -3.06 -0.94
C HIS A 76 -6.21 -3.05 -2.47
N ALA A 77 -5.05 -3.40 -3.02
CA ALA A 77 -4.82 -3.53 -4.45
C ALA A 77 -3.84 -4.68 -4.77
N GLY A 78 -3.83 -5.12 -6.02
CA GLY A 78 -2.96 -6.18 -6.49
C GLY A 78 -1.49 -5.75 -6.67
N SER A 79 -1.28 -4.50 -7.09
CA SER A 79 0.01 -3.86 -7.34
C SER A 79 -0.09 -2.36 -7.06
N ALA A 80 1.02 -1.64 -7.09
CA ALA A 80 1.03 -0.19 -6.92
C ALA A 80 0.26 0.52 -8.06
N ALA A 81 0.46 0.10 -9.31
CA ALA A 81 -0.31 0.61 -10.46
C ALA A 81 -1.80 0.25 -10.36
N GLY A 82 -2.12 -0.97 -9.92
CA GLY A 82 -3.49 -1.41 -9.65
C GLY A 82 -4.21 -0.56 -8.60
N ALA A 83 -3.48 0.00 -7.62
CA ALA A 83 -4.05 0.93 -6.66
C ALA A 83 -4.51 2.23 -7.32
N VAL A 84 -3.72 2.78 -8.25
CA VAL A 84 -4.09 3.99 -9.03
C VAL A 84 -5.36 3.73 -9.85
N SER A 85 -5.40 2.63 -10.61
CA SER A 85 -6.57 2.26 -11.42
C SER A 85 -7.82 2.10 -10.55
N ARG A 86 -7.70 1.41 -9.41
CA ARG A 86 -8.84 1.21 -8.52
C ARG A 86 -9.35 2.51 -7.89
N LEU A 87 -8.47 3.45 -7.55
CA LEU A 87 -8.88 4.78 -7.08
C LEU A 87 -9.61 5.56 -8.19
N ALA A 88 -9.15 5.45 -9.45
CA ALA A 88 -9.85 6.02 -10.61
C ALA A 88 -11.24 5.38 -10.79
N ASP A 89 -11.36 4.06 -10.67
CA ASP A 89 -12.64 3.33 -10.75
C ASP A 89 -13.60 3.72 -9.62
N MET A 90 -13.10 4.08 -8.45
CA MET A 90 -13.88 4.66 -7.37
C MET A 90 -14.37 6.08 -7.66
N GLY A 91 -13.97 6.67 -8.79
CA GLY A 91 -14.40 7.99 -9.24
C GLY A 91 -13.52 9.13 -8.73
N ILE A 92 -12.29 8.85 -8.32
CA ILE A 92 -11.32 9.90 -8.01
C ILE A 92 -10.78 10.48 -9.31
N GLU A 93 -10.86 11.81 -9.46
CA GLU A 93 -10.44 12.48 -10.67
C GLU A 93 -8.92 12.36 -10.91
N PRO A 94 -8.48 12.14 -12.17
CA PRO A 94 -7.07 11.93 -12.51
C PRO A 94 -6.13 13.02 -12.00
N TYR A 95 -6.56 14.28 -12.00
CA TYR A 95 -5.75 15.38 -11.50
C TYR A 95 -5.50 15.29 -9.98
N LEU A 96 -6.47 14.75 -9.21
CA LEU A 96 -6.31 14.49 -7.78
C LEU A 96 -5.31 13.38 -7.54
N LEU A 97 -5.41 12.27 -8.31
CA LEU A 97 -4.47 11.16 -8.24
C LEU A 97 -3.04 11.64 -8.48
N ARG A 98 -2.83 12.40 -9.58
CA ARG A 98 -1.51 12.93 -9.92
C ARG A 98 -0.95 13.87 -8.85
N SER A 99 -1.79 14.76 -8.31
CA SER A 99 -1.31 15.81 -7.40
C SER A 99 -1.28 15.40 -5.94
N GLY A 100 -2.10 14.41 -5.55
CA GLY A 100 -2.24 13.99 -4.16
C GLY A 100 -1.44 12.74 -3.79
N ILE A 101 -1.00 11.92 -4.77
CA ILE A 101 -0.19 10.73 -4.51
C ILE A 101 1.28 11.10 -4.60
N LEU A 102 2.00 10.96 -3.48
CA LEU A 102 3.46 11.07 -3.45
C LEU A 102 4.11 9.74 -3.86
N ALA A 103 3.71 8.66 -3.21
CA ALA A 103 4.21 7.33 -3.49
C ALA A 103 3.19 6.26 -3.09
N ILE A 104 3.25 5.12 -3.77
CA ILE A 104 2.53 3.89 -3.40
C ILE A 104 3.56 2.80 -3.19
N LEU A 105 3.54 2.18 -2.00
CA LEU A 105 4.37 1.04 -1.66
C LEU A 105 3.49 -0.22 -1.62
N SER A 106 3.66 -1.11 -2.60
CA SER A 106 3.00 -2.42 -2.60
C SER A 106 3.92 -3.47 -1.99
N GLN A 107 3.36 -4.33 -1.14
CA GLN A 107 4.13 -5.32 -0.38
C GLN A 107 3.52 -6.71 -0.52
N ARG A 108 4.40 -7.71 -0.63
CA ARG A 108 4.04 -9.14 -0.62
C ARG A 108 4.90 -9.89 0.37
N LEU A 109 4.27 -10.67 1.23
CA LEU A 109 4.99 -11.61 2.11
C LEU A 109 5.12 -12.95 1.39
N VAL A 110 6.36 -13.32 1.08
CA VAL A 110 6.67 -14.62 0.50
C VAL A 110 7.39 -15.50 1.52
N ARG A 111 7.21 -16.82 1.39
CA ARG A 111 7.92 -17.77 2.24
C ARG A 111 9.39 -17.83 1.86
N ARG A 112 10.28 -17.77 2.83
CA ARG A 112 11.72 -17.93 2.62
C ARG A 112 12.09 -19.39 2.61
N LEU A 113 12.88 -19.83 1.62
CA LEU A 113 13.41 -21.17 1.57
C LEU A 113 14.28 -21.48 2.78
N CYS A 114 14.18 -22.68 3.31
CA CYS A 114 15.08 -23.19 4.33
C CYS A 114 16.47 -23.46 3.71
N GLY A 115 17.52 -23.43 4.54
CA GLY A 115 18.88 -23.75 4.08
C GLY A 115 19.08 -25.18 3.58
N CYS A 116 18.03 -26.04 3.62
CA CYS A 116 18.02 -27.37 2.97
C CYS A 116 17.55 -27.32 1.50
N ALA A 117 17.27 -26.16 0.97
CA ALA A 117 16.86 -26.00 -0.42
C ALA A 117 17.90 -26.63 -1.36
N ARG A 118 17.46 -27.21 -2.45
CA ARG A 118 18.29 -27.83 -3.49
C ARG A 118 18.18 -27.08 -4.80
N GLU A 119 19.21 -27.18 -5.64
CA GLU A 119 19.17 -26.62 -6.98
C GLU A 119 18.14 -27.36 -7.84
N GLY A 120 17.33 -26.58 -8.56
CA GLY A 120 16.45 -27.09 -9.61
C GLY A 120 17.12 -26.99 -10.98
N THR A 121 16.84 -27.98 -11.82
CA THR A 121 17.40 -28.05 -13.18
C THR A 121 16.35 -28.15 -14.26
N ASP A 122 15.11 -28.43 -13.89
CA ASP A 122 13.98 -28.55 -14.83
C ASP A 122 13.38 -27.16 -15.13
N PRO A 123 13.43 -26.68 -16.39
CA PRO A 123 12.84 -25.39 -16.78
C PRO A 123 11.35 -25.23 -16.43
N VAL A 124 10.59 -26.32 -16.40
CA VAL A 124 9.17 -26.29 -16.00
C VAL A 124 9.00 -25.85 -14.56
N GLN A 125 9.92 -26.26 -13.69
CA GLN A 125 9.92 -25.87 -12.27
C GLN A 125 10.36 -24.43 -12.05
N ALA A 126 10.96 -23.78 -13.04
CA ALA A 126 11.28 -22.35 -13.04
C ALA A 126 10.06 -21.45 -13.27
N LEU A 127 8.85 -22.03 -13.47
CA LEU A 127 7.59 -21.30 -13.64
C LEU A 127 7.62 -20.25 -14.78
N GLY A 128 8.37 -20.52 -15.84
CA GLY A 128 8.51 -19.61 -16.98
C GLY A 128 9.43 -18.39 -16.74
N LEU A 129 10.08 -18.31 -15.58
CA LEU A 129 11.03 -17.24 -15.30
C LEU A 129 12.33 -17.46 -16.13
N PRO A 130 12.93 -16.40 -16.69
CA PRO A 130 14.16 -16.45 -17.48
C PRO A 130 15.40 -16.61 -16.58
N VAL A 131 15.42 -17.68 -15.76
CA VAL A 131 16.50 -17.96 -14.81
C VAL A 131 17.23 -19.26 -15.16
N GLN A 132 18.55 -19.23 -15.08
CA GLN A 132 19.37 -20.41 -15.32
C GLN A 132 19.57 -21.28 -14.07
N ARG A 133 19.44 -20.68 -12.90
CA ARG A 133 19.61 -21.35 -11.59
C ARG A 133 18.51 -20.91 -10.66
N PHE A 134 17.88 -21.85 -9.99
CA PHE A 134 16.85 -21.60 -9.00
C PHE A 134 16.90 -22.67 -7.90
N LEU A 135 16.27 -22.38 -6.78
CA LEU A 135 16.24 -23.27 -5.63
C LEU A 135 14.82 -23.80 -5.40
N LEU A 136 14.73 -25.07 -5.07
CA LEU A 136 13.51 -25.77 -4.72
C LEU A 136 13.46 -26.13 -3.24
N PRO A 137 12.27 -26.09 -2.60
CA PRO A 137 12.12 -26.58 -1.24
C PRO A 137 12.39 -28.08 -1.18
N ALA A 138 13.25 -28.53 -0.26
CA ALA A 138 13.53 -29.96 -0.08
C ALA A 138 12.81 -30.53 1.16
N GLY A 139 12.99 -29.90 2.31
CA GLY A 139 12.49 -30.37 3.59
C GLY A 139 13.60 -30.95 4.46
N CYS A 140 13.59 -30.66 5.76
CA CYS A 140 14.45 -31.23 6.79
C CYS A 140 13.81 -31.02 8.17
N ASP A 141 14.41 -31.57 9.22
CA ASP A 141 13.90 -31.44 10.59
C ASP A 141 13.76 -29.98 11.06
N ARG A 142 14.70 -29.10 10.64
CA ARG A 142 14.68 -27.67 10.99
C ARG A 142 13.49 -26.91 10.41
N CYS A 143 12.91 -27.37 9.32
CA CYS A 143 11.72 -26.77 8.71
C CYS A 143 10.50 -27.71 8.80
N HIS A 144 10.58 -28.76 9.60
CA HIS A 144 9.52 -29.76 9.76
C HIS A 144 9.01 -30.32 8.43
N GLY A 145 9.92 -30.64 7.52
CA GLY A 145 9.60 -31.19 6.21
C GLY A 145 9.06 -30.20 5.17
N THR A 146 8.76 -28.96 5.53
CA THR A 146 8.08 -27.99 4.64
C THR A 146 8.99 -27.38 3.57
N GLY A 147 10.30 -27.40 3.76
CA GLY A 147 11.27 -26.71 2.89
C GLY A 147 11.34 -25.18 3.08
N TYR A 148 10.51 -24.60 3.97
CA TYR A 148 10.45 -23.16 4.20
C TYR A 148 10.70 -22.80 5.66
N ARG A 149 11.30 -21.62 5.91
CA ARG A 149 11.53 -21.11 7.26
C ARG A 149 11.49 -19.58 7.27
N GLY A 150 10.43 -19.04 7.89
CA GLY A 150 10.18 -17.61 7.96
C GLY A 150 9.63 -17.05 6.66
N ARG A 151 9.52 -15.74 6.61
CA ARG A 151 8.99 -14.97 5.51
C ARG A 151 9.92 -13.82 5.18
N MET A 152 9.82 -13.29 3.98
CA MET A 152 10.50 -12.07 3.55
C MET A 152 9.51 -11.18 2.81
N VAL A 153 9.75 -9.90 2.84
CA VAL A 153 8.96 -8.91 2.09
C VAL A 153 9.56 -8.75 0.70
N LEU A 154 8.72 -8.80 -0.31
CA LEU A 154 8.97 -8.20 -1.61
C LEU A 154 8.18 -6.90 -1.66
N ALA A 155 8.81 -5.83 -2.09
CA ALA A 155 8.21 -4.52 -2.18
C ALA A 155 8.49 -3.90 -3.53
N GLU A 156 7.47 -3.25 -4.09
CA GLU A 156 7.59 -2.35 -5.23
C GLU A 156 7.15 -0.95 -4.80
N MET A 157 7.73 0.08 -5.38
CA MET A 157 7.37 1.47 -5.08
C MET A 157 7.13 2.24 -6.37
N LEU A 158 5.94 2.84 -6.46
CA LEU A 158 5.55 3.74 -7.53
C LEU A 158 5.57 5.17 -6.98
N GLN A 159 6.29 6.07 -7.67
CA GLN A 159 6.35 7.51 -7.36
C GLN A 159 5.64 8.30 -8.45
N ALA A 160 4.61 9.05 -8.09
CA ALA A 160 3.77 9.79 -9.05
C ALA A 160 4.45 11.04 -9.65
N GLU A 161 5.56 11.50 -9.08
CA GLU A 161 6.29 12.70 -9.55
C GLU A 161 6.98 12.53 -10.91
N ARG A 162 7.20 11.29 -11.39
CA ARG A 162 7.78 11.06 -12.71
C ARG A 162 6.84 11.61 -13.79
N SER A 163 7.35 12.48 -14.65
CA SER A 163 6.56 13.23 -15.64
C SER A 163 5.75 12.33 -16.58
N GLU A 164 6.30 11.19 -16.97
CA GLU A 164 5.63 10.21 -17.84
C GLU A 164 4.51 9.46 -17.14
N LEU A 165 4.77 8.96 -15.93
CA LEU A 165 3.75 8.31 -15.11
C LEU A 165 2.61 9.28 -14.75
N GLY A 166 2.94 10.52 -14.40
CA GLY A 166 1.93 11.54 -14.11
C GLY A 166 1.05 11.87 -15.33
N ARG A 167 1.58 11.81 -16.56
CA ARG A 167 0.78 11.94 -17.79
C ARG A 167 -0.12 10.74 -18.00
N ALA A 168 0.43 9.52 -17.86
CA ALA A 168 -0.34 8.30 -18.00
C ALA A 168 -1.52 8.22 -17.00
N ILE A 169 -1.34 8.71 -15.78
CA ILE A 169 -2.43 8.84 -14.79
C ILE A 169 -3.50 9.83 -15.29
N LEU A 170 -3.11 10.99 -15.83
CA LEU A 170 -4.07 11.96 -16.37
C LEU A 170 -4.84 11.42 -17.56
N ASP A 171 -4.18 10.63 -18.42
CA ASP A 171 -4.76 10.03 -19.61
C ASP A 171 -5.61 8.79 -19.30
N ARG A 172 -5.78 8.45 -18.01
CA ARG A 172 -6.50 7.26 -17.53
C ARG A 172 -5.97 5.96 -18.13
N SER A 173 -4.64 5.86 -18.27
CA SER A 173 -4.00 4.66 -18.77
C SER A 173 -4.31 3.45 -17.86
N ASP A 174 -4.36 2.27 -18.46
CA ASP A 174 -4.58 1.03 -17.71
C ASP A 174 -3.40 0.67 -16.79
N ALA A 175 -3.65 -0.27 -15.87
CA ALA A 175 -2.65 -0.68 -14.89
C ALA A 175 -1.39 -1.26 -15.55
N GLY A 176 -1.52 -1.97 -16.67
CA GLY A 176 -0.37 -2.56 -17.38
C GLY A 176 0.56 -1.50 -17.97
N HIS A 177 0.02 -0.40 -18.50
CA HIS A 177 0.83 0.71 -18.98
C HIS A 177 1.48 1.47 -17.81
N LEU A 178 0.77 1.67 -16.71
CA LEU A 178 1.32 2.30 -15.52
C LEU A 178 2.46 1.46 -14.89
N GLU A 179 2.35 0.13 -14.91
CA GLU A 179 3.41 -0.79 -14.45
C GLU A 179 4.68 -0.69 -15.30
N GLN A 180 4.57 -0.44 -16.60
CA GLN A 180 5.73 -0.29 -17.49
C GLN A 180 6.49 1.03 -17.25
N LEU A 181 5.81 2.06 -16.73
CA LEU A 181 6.37 3.38 -16.46
C LEU A 181 6.91 3.53 -15.02
N ALA A 182 6.52 2.62 -14.11
CA ALA A 182 6.91 2.64 -12.70
C ALA A 182 8.30 2.05 -12.47
#